data_72a3b24bde5b245587365fa141ac6d72
#
_entry.id   72a3b24bde5b245587365fa141ac6d72
#
_cell.length_a   1.000
_cell.length_b   1.000
_cell.length_c   1.000
_cell.angle_alpha   90.00
_cell.angle_beta   90.00
_cell.angle_gamma   90.00
#
_symmetry.space_group_name_H-M   'P 1'
#
loop_
_entity.id
_entity.type
_entity.pdbx_description
1 polymer ?
#
loop_
_entity_poly.entity_id
_entity_poly.type
_entity_poly.pdbx_seq_one_letter_code
_entity_poly.pdbx_strand_id
1 'polypeptide(L)'
;FEESLESVSGIKHIIKIMTYSIMLGGMVVLSLILILWLRERIYEIGIFLSIGTSKIQIIMQFIFELIFISIPSIISSLFLGNVLLKVIVDGFINSEDSMISGGSLINNSSFMLNITTLGQSYLILISIIVLSVVFASSLILIKKPKEILSKIG
;
A
#
# COMPACT_ATOMS: atom_id res chain seq x y z
N PHE A 1 -1.94 18.11 -34.50
CA PHE A 1 -0.80 17.87 -33.60
C PHE A 1 -1.07 18.44 -32.20
N GLU A 2 -1.60 19.65 -32.08
CA GLU A 2 -1.95 20.27 -30.80
C GLU A 2 -3.11 19.57 -30.10
N GLU A 3 -4.15 19.17 -30.82
CA GLU A 3 -5.31 18.44 -30.32
C GLU A 3 -4.94 17.07 -29.72
N SER A 4 -3.92 16.40 -30.29
CA SER A 4 -3.38 15.15 -29.77
C SER A 4 -2.60 15.34 -28.46
N LEU A 5 -1.89 16.45 -28.32
CA LEU A 5 -1.16 16.78 -27.09
C LEU A 5 -2.10 17.18 -25.95
N GLU A 6 -3.19 17.84 -26.26
CA GLU A 6 -4.23 18.24 -25.29
C GLU A 6 -4.97 17.00 -24.76
N SER A 7 -5.30 16.05 -25.65
CA SER A 7 -5.90 14.75 -25.27
C SER A 7 -4.96 13.92 -24.38
N VAL A 8 -3.67 13.87 -24.67
CA VAL A 8 -2.68 13.13 -23.87
C VAL A 8 -2.49 13.80 -22.51
N SER A 9 -2.51 15.12 -22.43
CA SER A 9 -2.40 15.84 -21.15
C SER A 9 -3.64 15.62 -20.27
N GLY A 10 -4.82 15.58 -20.85
CA GLY A 10 -6.07 15.26 -20.17
C GLY A 10 -6.06 13.86 -19.56
N ILE A 11 -5.63 12.86 -20.35
CA ILE A 11 -5.50 11.48 -19.87
C ILE A 11 -4.50 11.37 -18.71
N LYS A 12 -3.34 12.02 -18.81
CA LYS A 12 -2.36 12.06 -17.71
C LYS A 12 -2.94 12.67 -16.43
N HIS A 13 -3.75 13.71 -16.56
CA HIS A 13 -4.37 14.36 -15.41
C HIS A 13 -5.39 13.44 -14.72
N ILE A 14 -6.22 12.74 -15.51
CA ILE A 14 -7.18 11.75 -15.01
C ILE A 14 -6.47 10.61 -14.30
N ILE A 15 -5.44 10.03 -14.91
CA ILE A 15 -4.64 8.94 -14.30
C ILE A 15 -4.04 9.41 -12.97
N LYS A 16 -3.52 10.63 -12.91
CA LYS A 16 -2.94 11.20 -11.70
C LYS A 16 -3.98 11.33 -10.58
N ILE A 17 -5.17 11.84 -10.89
CA ILE A 17 -6.27 11.95 -9.91
C ILE A 17 -6.70 10.56 -9.43
N MET A 18 -6.88 9.60 -10.34
CA MET A 18 -7.23 8.22 -9.98
C MET A 18 -6.18 7.60 -9.07
N THR A 19 -4.90 7.78 -9.37
CA THR A 19 -3.80 7.27 -8.54
C THR A 19 -3.85 7.85 -7.12
N TYR A 20 -4.01 9.16 -6.97
CA TYR A 20 -4.14 9.78 -5.65
C TYR A 20 -5.39 9.32 -4.89
N SER A 21 -6.51 9.15 -5.58
CA SER A 21 -7.75 8.64 -4.97
C SER A 21 -7.58 7.22 -4.44
N ILE A 22 -6.92 6.35 -5.21
CA ILE A 22 -6.62 4.97 -4.79
C ILE A 22 -5.64 4.95 -3.61
N MET A 23 -4.62 5.81 -3.63
CA MET A 23 -3.68 5.93 -2.51
C MET A 23 -4.38 6.38 -1.23
N LEU A 24 -5.23 7.40 -1.29
CA LEU A 24 -5.99 7.87 -0.13
C LEU A 24 -6.97 6.80 0.37
N GLY A 25 -7.70 6.16 -0.53
CA GLY A 25 -8.61 5.06 -0.18
C GLY A 25 -7.86 3.89 0.49
N GLY A 26 -6.73 3.49 -0.08
CA GLY A 26 -5.87 2.46 0.49
C GLY A 26 -5.34 2.82 1.88
N MET A 27 -4.91 4.08 2.08
CA MET A 27 -4.46 4.57 3.38
C MET A 27 -5.58 4.51 4.44
N VAL A 28 -6.80 4.90 4.09
CA VAL A 28 -7.96 4.85 5.00
C VAL A 28 -8.27 3.41 5.38
N VAL A 29 -8.39 2.52 4.40
CA VAL A 29 -8.66 1.08 4.63
C VAL A 29 -7.58 0.45 5.49
N LEU A 30 -6.31 0.69 5.18
CA LEU A 30 -5.19 0.16 5.94
C LEU A 30 -5.21 0.69 7.39
N SER A 31 -5.51 1.97 7.60
CA SER A 31 -5.65 2.54 8.94
C SER A 31 -6.78 1.89 9.75
N LEU A 32 -7.92 1.61 9.12
CA LEU A 32 -9.03 0.92 9.77
C LEU A 32 -8.67 -0.51 10.18
N ILE A 33 -8.02 -1.25 9.29
CA ILE A 33 -7.53 -2.61 9.59
C ILE A 33 -6.52 -2.56 10.75
N LEU A 34 -5.59 -1.62 10.74
CA LEU A 34 -4.62 -1.44 11.80
C LEU A 34 -5.25 -1.07 13.13
N ILE A 35 -6.30 -0.24 13.15
CA ILE A 35 -7.04 0.08 14.36
C ILE A 35 -7.67 -1.17 14.96
N LEU A 36 -8.27 -2.04 14.13
CA LEU A 36 -8.84 -3.30 14.59
C LEU A 36 -7.76 -4.23 15.16
N TRP A 37 -6.66 -4.37 14.43
CA TRP A 37 -5.54 -5.21 14.84
C TRP A 37 -4.86 -4.73 16.13
N LEU A 38 -4.65 -3.41 16.29
CA LEU A 38 -4.14 -2.83 17.52
C LEU A 38 -5.10 -2.98 18.71
N ARG A 39 -6.41 -2.99 18.45
CA ARG A 39 -7.41 -3.25 19.48
C ARG A 39 -7.30 -4.67 20.05
N GLU A 40 -7.02 -5.65 19.21
CA GLU A 40 -6.81 -7.03 19.67
C GLU A 40 -5.55 -7.15 20.55
N ARG A 41 -4.51 -6.34 20.25
CA ARG A 41 -3.24 -6.32 20.99
C ARG A 41 -3.19 -5.27 22.11
N ILE A 42 -4.33 -4.67 22.49
CA ILE A 42 -4.36 -3.60 23.49
C ILE A 42 -3.84 -4.06 24.86
N TYR A 43 -4.00 -5.32 25.18
CA TYR A 43 -3.48 -5.92 26.41
C TYR A 43 -1.95 -5.98 26.43
N GLU A 44 -1.33 -6.39 25.33
CA GLU A 44 0.13 -6.39 25.16
C GLU A 44 0.70 -4.98 25.26
N ILE A 45 0.04 -4.02 24.61
CA ILE A 45 0.40 -2.58 24.68
C ILE A 45 0.34 -2.09 26.14
N GLY A 46 -0.69 -2.50 26.87
CA GLY A 46 -0.85 -2.17 28.28
C GLY A 46 0.31 -2.70 29.15
N ILE A 47 0.74 -3.93 28.91
CA ILE A 47 1.89 -4.53 29.60
C ILE A 47 3.17 -3.73 29.29
N PHE A 48 3.44 -3.43 28.01
CA PHE A 48 4.61 -2.65 27.62
C PHE A 48 4.63 -1.27 28.26
N LEU A 49 3.50 -0.60 28.34
CA LEU A 49 3.40 0.70 29.02
C LEU A 49 3.61 0.57 30.54
N SER A 50 3.19 -0.54 31.15
CA SER A 50 3.36 -0.78 32.59
C SER A 50 4.83 -1.06 32.96
N ILE A 51 5.60 -1.66 32.05
CA ILE A 51 7.05 -1.87 32.21
C ILE A 51 7.84 -0.57 32.00
N GLY A 52 7.18 0.50 31.53
CA GLY A 52 7.82 1.80 31.31
C GLY A 52 8.29 2.03 29.86
N THR A 53 7.87 1.20 28.91
CA THR A 53 8.17 1.40 27.49
C THR A 53 7.47 2.66 26.98
N SER A 54 8.19 3.52 26.25
CA SER A 54 7.61 4.73 25.69
C SER A 54 6.64 4.43 24.57
N LYS A 55 5.60 5.26 24.43
CA LYS A 55 4.61 5.14 23.34
C LYS A 55 5.25 5.14 21.96
N ILE A 56 6.33 5.91 21.81
CA ILE A 56 7.07 6.01 20.53
C ILE A 56 7.78 4.69 20.22
N GLN A 57 8.33 4.00 21.19
CA GLN A 57 8.97 2.71 21.00
C GLN A 57 7.96 1.65 20.54
N ILE A 58 6.76 1.66 21.09
CA ILE A 58 5.67 0.77 20.67
C ILE A 58 5.26 1.05 19.21
N ILE A 59 5.09 2.31 18.84
CA ILE A 59 4.77 2.71 17.46
C ILE A 59 5.87 2.27 16.50
N MET A 60 7.13 2.49 16.85
CA MET A 60 8.27 2.08 16.04
C MET A 60 8.32 0.58 15.85
N GLN A 61 8.01 -0.19 16.88
CA GLN A 61 7.93 -1.66 16.79
C GLN A 61 6.89 -2.10 15.75
N PHE A 62 5.69 -1.52 15.76
CA PHE A 62 4.66 -1.83 14.76
C PHE A 62 5.06 -1.42 13.35
N ILE A 63 5.73 -0.29 13.19
CA ILE A 63 6.25 0.14 11.89
C ILE A 63 7.25 -0.88 11.36
N PHE A 64 8.21 -1.31 12.17
CA PHE A 64 9.21 -2.32 11.77
C PHE A 64 8.56 -3.66 11.44
N GLU A 65 7.59 -4.12 12.23
CA GLU A 65 6.85 -5.36 11.98
C GLU A 65 6.15 -5.33 10.62
N LEU A 66 5.45 -4.24 10.29
CA LEU A 66 4.76 -4.09 9.01
C LEU A 66 5.72 -3.95 7.83
N ILE A 67 6.82 -3.22 7.98
CA ILE A 67 7.86 -3.14 6.94
C ILE A 67 8.43 -4.53 6.68
N PHE A 68 8.70 -5.31 7.71
CA PHE A 68 9.24 -6.67 7.57
C PHE A 68 8.27 -7.60 6.83
N ILE A 69 6.98 -7.50 7.13
CA ILE A 69 5.92 -8.24 6.42
C ILE A 69 5.76 -7.76 4.97
N SER A 70 6.06 -6.50 4.67
CA SER A 70 5.95 -5.95 3.32
C SER A 70 6.98 -6.52 2.33
N ILE A 71 8.13 -6.99 2.81
CA ILE A 71 9.20 -7.54 1.95
C ILE A 71 8.73 -8.77 1.16
N PRO A 72 8.24 -9.85 1.79
CA PRO A 72 7.74 -11.00 1.04
C PRO A 72 6.50 -10.67 0.19
N SER A 73 5.69 -9.70 0.62
CA SER A 73 4.53 -9.24 -0.14
C SER A 73 4.91 -8.63 -1.49
N ILE A 74 6.00 -7.86 -1.56
CA ILE A 74 6.50 -7.29 -2.81
C ILE A 74 6.97 -8.38 -3.77
N ILE A 75 7.72 -9.35 -3.27
CA ILE A 75 8.20 -10.48 -4.09
C ILE A 75 7.02 -11.25 -4.68
N SER A 76 6.01 -11.55 -3.84
CA SER A 76 4.79 -12.21 -4.29
C SER A 76 4.00 -11.39 -5.28
N SER A 77 3.91 -10.07 -5.06
CA SER A 77 3.24 -9.13 -5.97
C SER A 77 3.88 -9.08 -7.35
N LEU A 78 5.21 -9.11 -7.45
CA LEU A 78 5.92 -9.16 -8.72
C LEU A 78 5.59 -10.43 -9.51
N PHE A 79 5.59 -11.56 -8.83
CA PHE A 79 5.27 -12.83 -9.47
C PHE A 79 3.82 -12.87 -9.98
N LEU A 80 2.87 -12.54 -9.11
CA LEU A 80 1.44 -12.50 -9.46
C LEU A 80 1.14 -11.43 -10.51
N GLY A 81 1.74 -10.26 -10.42
CA GLY A 81 1.57 -9.17 -11.38
C GLY A 81 2.00 -9.57 -12.79
N ASN A 82 3.13 -10.26 -12.94
CA ASN A 82 3.57 -10.76 -14.23
C ASN A 82 2.63 -11.81 -14.82
N VAL A 83 2.13 -12.73 -13.99
CA VAL A 83 1.18 -13.76 -14.41
C VAL A 83 -0.15 -13.13 -14.86
N LEU A 84 -0.70 -12.24 -14.05
CA LEU A 84 -1.95 -11.55 -14.35
C LEU A 84 -1.84 -10.71 -15.62
N LEU A 85 -0.74 -9.99 -15.78
CA LEU A 85 -0.52 -9.15 -16.96
C LEU A 85 -0.48 -10.00 -18.24
N LYS A 86 0.20 -11.15 -18.22
CA LYS A 86 0.20 -12.10 -19.35
C LYS A 86 -1.20 -12.57 -19.66
N VAL A 87 -1.96 -13.02 -18.66
CA VAL A 87 -3.33 -13.52 -18.86
C VAL A 87 -4.25 -12.44 -19.44
N ILE A 88 -4.15 -11.21 -18.95
CA ILE A 88 -4.95 -10.09 -19.45
C ILE A 88 -4.57 -9.75 -20.89
N VAL A 89 -3.30 -9.61 -21.18
CA VAL A 89 -2.81 -9.27 -22.53
C VAL A 89 -3.19 -10.36 -23.54
N ASP A 90 -2.97 -11.63 -23.20
CA ASP A 90 -3.35 -12.76 -24.07
C ASP A 90 -4.87 -12.83 -24.28
N GLY A 91 -5.66 -12.52 -23.25
CA GLY A 91 -7.12 -12.46 -23.35
C GLY A 91 -7.60 -11.35 -24.29
N PHE A 92 -6.99 -10.18 -24.24
CA PHE A 92 -7.34 -9.07 -25.14
C PHE A 92 -6.86 -9.30 -26.58
N ILE A 93 -5.69 -9.89 -26.80
CA ILE A 93 -5.17 -10.17 -28.14
C ILE A 93 -6.00 -11.23 -28.86
N ASN A 94 -6.50 -12.24 -28.13
CA ASN A 94 -7.35 -13.28 -28.71
C ASN A 94 -8.79 -12.81 -28.97
N SER A 95 -9.21 -11.68 -28.41
CA SER A 95 -10.56 -11.16 -28.53
C SER A 95 -10.76 -10.15 -29.67
N GLU A 96 -9.71 -9.59 -30.21
CA GLU A 96 -9.76 -8.67 -31.36
C GLU A 96 -8.82 -9.13 -32.46
N ASP A 97 -9.43 -9.67 -33.55
CA ASP A 97 -8.78 -9.82 -34.86
C ASP A 97 -8.22 -8.44 -35.26
N SER A 98 -6.89 -8.37 -35.28
CA SER A 98 -6.11 -7.37 -35.98
C SER A 98 -6.36 -5.88 -35.65
N MET A 99 -5.43 -5.23 -35.04
CA MET A 99 -4.85 -3.93 -35.42
C MET A 99 -3.85 -3.33 -34.43
N ILE A 100 -3.54 -4.00 -33.35
CA ILE A 100 -2.46 -3.54 -32.48
C ILE A 100 -1.41 -4.63 -32.41
N SER A 101 -0.24 -4.35 -32.96
CA SER A 101 0.95 -5.21 -32.81
C SER A 101 1.29 -5.39 -31.32
N GLY A 102 0.51 -6.23 -30.63
CA GLY A 102 0.72 -6.58 -29.23
C GLY A 102 2.08 -7.27 -28.99
N GLY A 103 2.71 -7.79 -30.04
CA GLY A 103 4.03 -8.41 -29.96
C GLY A 103 5.15 -7.47 -29.49
N SER A 104 5.02 -6.17 -29.74
CA SER A 104 6.00 -5.18 -29.27
C SER A 104 5.85 -4.85 -27.78
N LEU A 105 4.65 -5.03 -27.21
CA LEU A 105 4.39 -4.81 -25.79
C LEU A 105 4.86 -5.98 -24.94
N ILE A 106 4.82 -7.20 -25.49
CA ILE A 106 5.28 -8.42 -24.80
C ILE A 106 6.80 -8.52 -24.78
N ASN A 107 7.48 -8.09 -25.84
CA ASN A 107 8.95 -8.07 -25.89
C ASN A 107 9.56 -6.99 -24.97
N ASN A 108 8.81 -6.00 -24.55
CA ASN A 108 9.20 -5.01 -23.54
C ASN A 108 8.73 -5.40 -22.12
N SER A 109 8.72 -6.69 -21.80
CA SER A 109 8.52 -7.18 -20.42
C SER A 109 9.57 -6.68 -19.42
N SER A 110 10.61 -6.01 -19.88
CA SER A 110 11.49 -5.15 -19.08
C SER A 110 10.76 -3.97 -18.39
N PHE A 111 9.53 -3.67 -18.76
CA PHE A 111 8.78 -2.56 -18.14
C PHE A 111 8.39 -2.85 -16.68
N MET A 112 8.12 -4.10 -16.35
CA MET A 112 7.75 -4.51 -14.97
C MET A 112 8.99 -4.71 -14.08
N LEU A 113 10.15 -4.95 -14.63
CA LEU A 113 11.37 -5.24 -13.89
C LEU A 113 12.34 -4.06 -13.82
N ASN A 114 11.88 -2.85 -14.09
CA ASN A 114 12.69 -1.66 -13.88
C ASN A 114 12.86 -1.42 -12.38
N ILE A 115 14.07 -1.72 -11.87
CA ILE A 115 14.45 -1.55 -10.46
C ILE A 115 14.10 -0.15 -9.94
N THR A 116 14.20 0.86 -10.78
CA THR A 116 13.84 2.24 -10.42
C THR A 116 12.34 2.38 -10.12
N THR A 117 11.47 1.82 -10.96
CA THR A 117 10.03 1.85 -10.78
C THR A 117 9.59 1.04 -9.56
N LEU A 118 10.22 -0.12 -9.34
CA LEU A 118 10.01 -0.93 -8.15
C LEU A 118 10.42 -0.19 -6.88
N GLY A 119 11.59 0.46 -6.89
CA GLY A 119 12.05 1.26 -5.77
C GLY A 119 11.12 2.41 -5.43
N GLN A 120 10.61 3.13 -6.44
CA GLN A 120 9.63 4.20 -6.24
C GLN A 120 8.32 3.68 -5.66
N SER A 121 7.80 2.57 -6.18
CA SER A 121 6.58 1.94 -5.69
C SER A 121 6.74 1.49 -4.24
N TYR A 122 7.89 0.95 -3.87
CA TYR A 122 8.20 0.53 -2.52
C TYR A 122 8.30 1.71 -1.54
N LEU A 123 8.93 2.80 -1.94
CA LEU A 123 8.97 4.02 -1.13
C LEU A 123 7.58 4.60 -0.86
N ILE A 124 6.71 4.60 -1.86
CA ILE A 124 5.32 5.02 -1.71
C ILE A 124 4.59 4.10 -0.72
N LEU A 125 4.75 2.79 -0.85
CA LEU A 125 4.14 1.80 0.04
C LEU A 125 4.60 1.99 1.50
N ILE A 126 5.90 2.14 1.74
CA ILE A 126 6.44 2.42 3.08
C ILE A 126 5.85 3.72 3.64
N SER A 127 5.76 4.76 2.83
CA SER A 127 5.18 6.04 3.24
C SER A 127 3.73 5.89 3.71
N ILE A 128 2.93 5.12 2.97
CA ILE A 128 1.53 4.80 3.32
C ILE A 128 1.47 4.00 4.63
N ILE A 129 2.31 2.99 4.79
CA ILE A 129 2.39 2.19 6.02
C ILE A 129 2.69 3.07 7.22
N VAL A 130 3.75 3.87 7.14
CA VAL A 130 4.17 4.75 8.24
C VAL A 130 3.07 5.73 8.64
N LEU A 131 2.47 6.41 7.67
CA LEU A 131 1.37 7.34 7.91
C LEU A 131 0.15 6.65 8.53
N SER A 132 -0.21 5.47 8.03
CA SER A 132 -1.34 4.69 8.55
C SER A 132 -1.11 4.21 9.97
N VAL A 133 0.10 3.74 10.29
CA VAL A 133 0.45 3.31 11.66
C VAL A 133 0.45 4.49 12.62
N VAL A 134 1.05 5.60 12.25
CA VAL A 134 1.07 6.82 13.09
C VAL A 134 -0.35 7.30 13.35
N PHE A 135 -1.20 7.32 12.33
CA PHE A 135 -2.59 7.72 12.46
C PHE A 135 -3.39 6.76 13.35
N ALA A 136 -3.33 5.46 13.10
CA ALA A 136 -4.02 4.44 13.89
C ALA A 136 -3.54 4.42 15.35
N SER A 137 -2.24 4.47 15.57
CA SER A 137 -1.64 4.47 16.90
C SER A 137 -1.96 5.74 17.68
N SER A 138 -2.01 6.90 17.01
CA SER A 138 -2.38 8.15 17.68
C SER A 138 -3.80 8.10 18.23
N LEU A 139 -4.75 7.55 17.45
CA LEU A 139 -6.14 7.40 17.89
C LEU A 139 -6.29 6.49 19.12
N ILE A 140 -5.49 5.45 19.21
CA ILE A 140 -5.55 4.49 20.32
C ILE A 140 -4.80 5.00 21.54
N LEU A 141 -3.60 5.56 21.35
CA LEU A 141 -2.74 6.02 22.46
C LEU A 141 -3.13 7.38 23.04
N ILE A 142 -4.00 8.14 22.35
CA ILE A 142 -4.62 9.36 22.91
C ILE A 142 -5.60 9.01 24.06
N LYS A 143 -6.23 7.84 24.01
CA LYS A 143 -7.07 7.39 25.14
C LYS A 143 -6.16 7.11 26.34
N LYS A 144 -6.47 7.78 27.45
CA LYS A 144 -5.68 7.66 28.69
C LYS A 144 -5.64 6.20 29.14
N PRO A 145 -4.49 5.68 29.64
CA PRO A 145 -4.34 4.30 30.11
C PRO A 145 -5.40 3.90 31.16
N LYS A 146 -5.89 4.84 31.94
CA LYS A 146 -6.95 4.63 32.95
C LYS A 146 -8.28 4.16 32.34
N GLU A 147 -8.65 4.65 31.16
CA GLU A 147 -9.89 4.22 30.49
C GLU A 147 -9.78 2.83 29.85
N ILE A 148 -8.58 2.42 29.51
CA ILE A 148 -8.30 1.10 28.95
C ILE A 148 -8.38 0.04 30.05
N LEU A 149 -7.83 0.34 31.24
CA LEU A 149 -7.84 -0.56 32.39
C LEU A 149 -9.23 -0.66 33.05
N SER A 150 -10.04 0.41 33.02
CA SER A 150 -11.39 0.39 33.63
C SER A 150 -12.43 -0.40 32.81
N LYS A 151 -12.15 -0.75 31.57
CA LYS A 151 -13.03 -1.60 30.74
C LYS A 151 -12.75 -3.10 30.88
N ILE A 152 -11.73 -3.47 31.62
CA ILE A 152 -11.31 -4.87 31.85
C ILE A 152 -11.75 -5.38 33.24
N GLY A 153 -12.32 -4.47 34.06
CA GLY A 153 -12.90 -4.81 35.37
C GLY A 153 -14.40 -4.98 35.34
#